data_0ac764717c0767c482a7945c2bb48eb5
#
_entry.id   0ac764717c0767c482a7945c2bb48eb5
#
_cell.length_a   1.000
_cell.length_b   1.000
_cell.length_c   1.000
_cell.angle_alpha   90.00
_cell.angle_beta   90.00
_cell.angle_gamma   90.00
#
_symmetry.space_group_name_H-M   'P 1'
#
loop_
_entity.id
_entity.type
_entity.pdbx_description
1 polymer ?
#
loop_
_entity_poly.entity_id
_entity_poly.type
_entity_poly.pdbx_seq_one_letter_code
_entity_poly.pdbx_strand_id
1 'polypeptide(L)'
;MKYSIIIPVFNRPDEVAELLERLTMQTFHDFEVIIVEDGSKVTCEAVCRQYKERLDIKYFMKDNSGPGQSRNYGAAHSTGEYLLILDSDVVLPTRYLAAIEDELKREPADAFGGPDCAHESFTDKQKAISYAMTGFFTTGGIRGGKKKLDKFYPRSFNMGIRRDVYETLGGFSKMRFGEDIDFSIRIFKAGYSCRLFPKAW
;
A
#
# COMPACT_ATOMS: atom_id res chain seq x y z
N MET A 1 16.92 4.98 4.86
CA MET A 1 15.85 4.62 3.91
C MET A 1 14.60 5.39 4.29
N LYS A 2 14.00 6.13 3.36
CA LYS A 2 12.79 6.92 3.66
C LYS A 2 11.55 6.03 3.69
N TYR A 3 11.41 5.16 2.70
CA TYR A 3 10.23 4.31 2.58
C TYR A 3 10.57 2.83 2.52
N SER A 4 9.74 1.99 3.17
CA SER A 4 9.71 0.55 2.95
C SER A 4 8.36 0.18 2.33
N ILE A 5 8.38 -0.30 1.11
CA ILE A 5 7.19 -0.73 0.38
C ILE A 5 6.95 -2.20 0.71
N ILE A 6 5.85 -2.50 1.40
CA ILE A 6 5.52 -3.84 1.88
C ILE A 6 4.39 -4.41 1.02
N ILE A 7 4.66 -5.54 0.38
CA ILE A 7 3.77 -6.18 -0.59
C ILE A 7 3.54 -7.63 -0.17
N PRO A 8 2.37 -7.96 0.41
CA PRO A 8 1.97 -9.34 0.63
C PRO A 8 1.58 -9.98 -0.73
N VAL A 9 2.03 -11.20 -0.96
CA VAL A 9 1.80 -11.92 -2.24
C VAL A 9 1.24 -13.31 -1.98
N PHE A 10 0.25 -13.71 -2.78
CA PHE A 10 -0.27 -15.07 -2.79
C PHE A 10 -0.62 -15.52 -4.21
N ASN A 11 0.22 -16.36 -4.84
CA ASN A 11 0.07 -16.90 -6.19
C ASN A 11 -0.10 -15.83 -7.30
N ARG A 12 0.67 -14.74 -7.29
CA ARG A 12 0.53 -13.60 -8.21
C ARG A 12 1.87 -13.12 -8.79
N PRO A 13 2.68 -13.98 -9.43
CA PRO A 13 3.99 -13.59 -9.96
C PRO A 13 3.90 -12.54 -11.08
N ASP A 14 2.85 -12.57 -11.92
CA ASP A 14 2.71 -11.67 -13.06
C ASP A 14 2.38 -10.25 -12.59
N GLU A 15 1.48 -10.10 -11.61
CA GLU A 15 1.15 -8.80 -11.02
C GLU A 15 2.35 -8.21 -10.28
N VAL A 16 3.13 -9.05 -9.57
CA VAL A 16 4.38 -8.61 -8.94
C VAL A 16 5.38 -8.13 -9.98
N ALA A 17 5.50 -8.79 -11.15
CA ALA A 17 6.39 -8.35 -12.22
C ALA A 17 5.99 -6.95 -12.73
N GLU A 18 4.69 -6.71 -12.96
CA GLU A 18 4.20 -5.39 -13.38
C GLU A 18 4.48 -4.32 -12.31
N LEU A 19 4.20 -4.61 -11.04
CA LEU A 19 4.44 -3.67 -9.94
C LEU A 19 5.93 -3.34 -9.78
N LEU A 20 6.83 -4.34 -9.84
CA LEU A 20 8.27 -4.12 -9.76
C LEU A 20 8.78 -3.28 -10.94
N GLU A 21 8.30 -3.50 -12.16
CA GLU A 21 8.64 -2.65 -13.29
C GLU A 21 8.19 -1.20 -13.04
N ARG A 22 6.99 -0.96 -12.52
CA ARG A 22 6.52 0.38 -12.16
C ARG A 22 7.34 1.02 -11.04
N LEU A 23 7.86 0.23 -10.11
CA LEU A 23 8.75 0.73 -9.04
C LEU A 23 10.13 1.13 -9.59
N THR A 24 10.67 0.47 -10.62
CA THR A 24 11.91 0.91 -11.27
C THR A 24 11.78 2.27 -11.99
N MET A 25 10.56 2.64 -12.36
CA MET A 25 10.26 3.91 -13.06
C MET A 25 9.99 5.08 -12.10
N GLN A 26 10.03 4.87 -10.79
CA GLN A 26 9.76 5.94 -9.83
C GLN A 26 10.83 7.04 -9.91
N THR A 27 10.41 8.29 -9.79
CA THR A 27 11.32 9.45 -9.80
C THR A 27 11.94 9.76 -8.45
N PHE A 28 11.50 9.11 -7.39
CA PHE A 28 12.07 9.14 -6.05
C PHE A 28 12.63 7.75 -5.72
N HIS A 29 13.90 7.67 -5.25
CA HIS A 29 14.65 6.41 -5.17
C HIS A 29 15.07 5.99 -3.76
N ASP A 30 14.79 6.77 -2.71
CA ASP A 30 15.16 6.40 -1.33
C ASP A 30 14.10 5.45 -0.72
N PHE A 31 14.00 4.24 -1.26
CA PHE A 31 13.07 3.20 -0.79
C PHE A 31 13.65 1.79 -0.95
N GLU A 32 13.13 0.86 -0.18
CA GLU A 32 13.30 -0.58 -0.30
C GLU A 32 11.95 -1.25 -0.58
N VAL A 33 11.99 -2.46 -1.13
CA VAL A 33 10.81 -3.27 -1.44
C VAL A 33 10.86 -4.56 -0.64
N ILE A 34 9.82 -4.83 0.15
CA ILE A 34 9.69 -6.02 0.98
C ILE A 34 8.57 -6.89 0.41
N ILE A 35 8.93 -7.98 -0.24
CA ILE A 35 7.99 -8.95 -0.78
C ILE A 35 7.79 -10.07 0.23
N VAL A 36 6.55 -10.35 0.62
CA VAL A 36 6.22 -11.43 1.55
C VAL A 36 5.25 -12.41 0.90
N GLU A 37 5.77 -13.56 0.48
CA GLU A 37 4.97 -14.67 -0.03
C GLU A 37 4.23 -15.36 1.13
N ASP A 38 2.91 -15.40 1.03
CA ASP A 38 2.02 -15.95 2.06
C ASP A 38 1.59 -17.39 1.75
N GLY A 39 2.56 -18.30 1.60
CA GLY A 39 2.32 -19.72 1.31
C GLY A 39 1.91 -19.99 -0.13
N SER A 40 2.44 -19.24 -1.09
CA SER A 40 2.17 -19.43 -2.52
C SER A 40 2.68 -20.78 -3.03
N LYS A 41 1.92 -21.39 -3.93
CA LYS A 41 2.38 -22.54 -4.73
C LYS A 41 3.16 -22.09 -5.96
N VAL A 42 2.76 -20.96 -6.55
CA VAL A 42 3.46 -20.30 -7.65
C VAL A 42 4.07 -19.02 -7.08
N THR A 43 5.38 -19.04 -6.88
CA THR A 43 6.10 -17.96 -6.20
C THR A 43 6.60 -16.90 -7.20
N CYS A 44 6.79 -15.68 -6.71
CA CYS A 44 7.41 -14.60 -7.49
C CYS A 44 8.93 -14.46 -7.26
N GLU A 45 9.58 -15.44 -6.63
CA GLU A 45 11.02 -15.36 -6.31
C GLU A 45 11.90 -15.13 -7.55
N ALA A 46 11.61 -15.87 -8.65
CA ALA A 46 12.34 -15.71 -9.91
C ALA A 46 12.15 -14.29 -10.50
N VAL A 47 10.96 -13.74 -10.39
CA VAL A 47 10.65 -12.36 -10.78
C VAL A 47 11.47 -11.39 -9.93
N CYS A 48 11.44 -11.52 -8.60
CA CYS A 48 12.19 -10.64 -7.70
C CYS A 48 13.69 -10.63 -8.01
N ARG A 49 14.29 -11.80 -8.35
CA ARG A 49 15.71 -11.90 -8.73
C ARG A 49 16.07 -11.07 -9.96
N GLN A 50 15.16 -10.93 -10.95
CA GLN A 50 15.40 -10.14 -12.17
C GLN A 50 15.51 -8.64 -11.90
N TYR A 51 14.92 -8.16 -10.82
CA TYR A 51 14.90 -6.74 -10.47
C TYR A 51 15.92 -6.35 -9.39
N LYS A 52 16.65 -7.28 -8.78
CA LYS A 52 17.60 -7.01 -7.66
C LYS A 52 18.72 -6.03 -7.99
N GLU A 53 19.12 -5.92 -9.25
CA GLU A 53 20.13 -4.93 -9.67
C GLU A 53 19.56 -3.52 -9.83
N ARG A 54 18.25 -3.41 -9.94
CA ARG A 54 17.54 -2.13 -10.17
C ARG A 54 16.80 -1.62 -8.93
N LEU A 55 16.46 -2.51 -7.99
CA LEU A 55 15.69 -2.23 -6.77
C LEU A 55 16.31 -2.95 -5.57
N ASP A 56 16.29 -2.30 -4.41
CA ASP A 56 16.63 -2.96 -3.14
C ASP A 56 15.44 -3.84 -2.70
N ILE A 57 15.48 -5.13 -3.08
CA ILE A 57 14.39 -6.08 -2.83
C ILE A 57 14.80 -7.09 -1.76
N LYS A 58 14.01 -7.16 -0.69
CA LYS A 58 14.03 -8.23 0.30
C LYS A 58 12.85 -9.16 0.06
N TYR A 59 13.13 -10.41 -0.25
CA TYR A 59 12.11 -11.43 -0.50
C TYR A 59 12.05 -12.42 0.66
N PHE A 60 10.85 -12.65 1.15
CA PHE A 60 10.55 -13.61 2.23
C PHE A 60 9.42 -14.54 1.83
N MET A 61 9.51 -15.79 2.27
CA MET A 61 8.46 -16.79 2.14
C MET A 61 8.09 -17.32 3.53
N LYS A 62 6.80 -17.45 3.80
CA LYS A 62 6.28 -18.01 5.05
C LYS A 62 5.00 -18.83 4.81
N ASP A 63 4.58 -19.59 5.81
CA ASP A 63 3.29 -20.27 5.78
C ASP A 63 2.13 -19.28 5.70
N ASN A 64 1.04 -19.69 5.02
CA ASN A 64 -0.12 -18.83 4.83
C ASN A 64 -0.75 -18.45 6.18
N SER A 65 -0.89 -17.15 6.40
CA SER A 65 -1.51 -16.59 7.61
C SER A 65 -2.39 -15.37 7.33
N GLY A 66 -2.59 -15.06 6.05
CA GLY A 66 -3.40 -13.96 5.57
C GLY A 66 -2.62 -12.65 5.39
N PRO A 67 -3.21 -11.69 4.63
CA PRO A 67 -2.51 -10.48 4.19
C PRO A 67 -2.09 -9.57 5.35
N GLY A 68 -2.91 -9.42 6.39
CA GLY A 68 -2.57 -8.59 7.54
C GLY A 68 -1.31 -9.09 8.27
N GLN A 69 -1.19 -10.42 8.47
CA GLN A 69 -0.01 -11.00 9.12
C GLN A 69 1.23 -10.94 8.23
N SER A 70 1.06 -11.02 6.91
CA SER A 70 2.16 -10.87 5.96
C SER A 70 2.66 -9.43 5.91
N ARG A 71 1.77 -8.43 6.02
CA ARG A 71 2.14 -7.02 6.19
C ARG A 71 2.92 -6.79 7.49
N ASN A 72 2.48 -7.38 8.62
CA ASN A 72 3.20 -7.33 9.90
C ASN A 72 4.60 -7.96 9.78
N TYR A 73 4.70 -9.11 9.12
CA TYR A 73 5.97 -9.76 8.88
C TYR A 73 6.91 -8.87 8.06
N GLY A 74 6.43 -8.28 6.98
CA GLY A 74 7.19 -7.34 6.16
C GLY A 74 7.65 -6.11 6.94
N ALA A 75 6.76 -5.53 7.76
CA ALA A 75 7.08 -4.39 8.61
C ALA A 75 8.24 -4.69 9.59
N ALA A 76 8.24 -5.89 10.19
CA ALA A 76 9.29 -6.31 11.11
C ALA A 76 10.67 -6.48 10.43
N HIS A 77 10.73 -6.67 9.10
CA HIS A 77 11.96 -6.84 8.34
C HIS A 77 12.36 -5.61 7.51
N SER A 78 11.65 -4.52 7.68
CA SER A 78 11.84 -3.27 6.94
C SER A 78 12.66 -2.25 7.73
N THR A 79 13.22 -1.21 7.07
CA THR A 79 14.10 -0.22 7.70
C THR A 79 13.69 1.23 7.47
N GLY A 80 12.72 1.50 6.58
CA GLY A 80 12.28 2.84 6.21
C GLY A 80 11.58 3.58 7.35
N GLU A 81 11.62 4.89 7.32
CA GLU A 81 10.91 5.78 8.27
C GLU A 81 9.38 5.66 8.14
N TYR A 82 8.91 5.53 6.89
CA TYR A 82 7.52 5.26 6.57
C TYR A 82 7.36 3.87 5.95
N LEU A 83 6.31 3.19 6.34
CA LEU A 83 5.86 1.94 5.73
C LEU A 83 4.77 2.27 4.70
N LEU A 84 4.97 1.85 3.46
CA LEU A 84 3.98 1.93 2.39
C LEU A 84 3.42 0.53 2.15
N ILE A 85 2.17 0.34 2.52
CA ILE A 85 1.47 -0.94 2.35
C ILE A 85 0.76 -0.90 0.99
N LEU A 86 1.12 -1.81 0.09
CA LEU A 86 0.52 -1.93 -1.23
C LEU A 86 0.05 -3.37 -1.48
N ASP A 87 -1.02 -3.54 -2.23
CA ASP A 87 -1.39 -4.86 -2.77
C ASP A 87 -0.56 -5.16 -4.03
N SER A 88 -0.39 -6.44 -4.37
CA SER A 88 0.45 -6.86 -5.49
C SER A 88 -0.09 -6.50 -6.87
N ASP A 89 -1.37 -6.15 -6.97
CA ASP A 89 -2.10 -5.85 -8.22
C ASP A 89 -2.32 -4.35 -8.46
N VAL A 90 -1.57 -3.48 -7.77
CA VAL A 90 -1.65 -2.03 -8.00
C VAL A 90 -0.73 -1.60 -9.14
N VAL A 91 -1.20 -0.64 -9.93
CA VAL A 91 -0.43 0.00 -11.00
C VAL A 91 -0.03 1.40 -10.59
N LEU A 92 1.25 1.60 -10.28
CA LEU A 92 1.75 2.87 -9.77
C LEU A 92 2.12 3.87 -10.88
N PRO A 93 1.69 5.13 -10.80
CA PRO A 93 2.25 6.21 -11.62
C PRO A 93 3.73 6.44 -11.31
N THR A 94 4.50 6.92 -12.29
CA THR A 94 5.95 7.17 -12.14
C THR A 94 6.31 8.20 -11.07
N ARG A 95 5.38 9.07 -10.68
CA ARG A 95 5.56 10.09 -9.64
C ARG A 95 4.89 9.76 -8.31
N TYR A 96 4.44 8.51 -8.11
CA TYR A 96 3.72 8.13 -6.89
C TYR A 96 4.51 8.46 -5.61
N LEU A 97 5.77 7.99 -5.51
CA LEU A 97 6.61 8.27 -4.33
C LEU A 97 6.99 9.76 -4.21
N ALA A 98 7.26 10.41 -5.32
CA ALA A 98 7.53 11.86 -5.32
C ALA A 98 6.29 12.67 -4.88
N ALA A 99 5.09 12.26 -5.27
CA ALA A 99 3.85 12.90 -4.83
C ALA A 99 3.62 12.74 -3.32
N ILE A 100 3.92 11.56 -2.76
CA ILE A 100 3.89 11.34 -1.31
C ILE A 100 4.88 12.26 -0.60
N GLU A 101 6.10 12.36 -1.10
CA GLU A 101 7.15 13.20 -0.52
C GLU A 101 6.77 14.70 -0.56
N ASP A 102 6.18 15.16 -1.67
CA ASP A 102 5.69 16.53 -1.81
C ASP A 102 4.56 16.85 -0.81
N GLU A 103 3.63 15.91 -0.60
CA GLU A 103 2.53 16.07 0.36
C GLU A 103 3.04 16.06 1.80
N LEU A 104 3.97 15.16 2.16
CA LEU A 104 4.57 15.09 3.51
C LEU A 104 5.39 16.35 3.84
N LYS A 105 6.10 16.92 2.86
CA LYS A 105 6.81 18.19 3.04
C LYS A 105 5.87 19.36 3.25
N ARG A 106 4.75 19.37 2.54
CA ARG A 106 3.73 20.43 2.69
C ARG A 106 3.07 20.37 4.05
N GLU A 107 2.71 19.19 4.49
CA GLU A 107 2.02 18.98 5.76
C GLU A 107 2.26 17.53 6.24
N PRO A 108 3.07 17.35 7.30
CA PRO A 108 3.35 16.04 7.85
C PRO A 108 2.08 15.28 8.27
N ALA A 109 2.12 13.95 8.15
CA ALA A 109 1.04 13.06 8.56
C ALA A 109 1.60 11.80 9.21
N ASP A 110 0.90 11.29 10.22
CA ASP A 110 1.27 10.02 10.86
C ASP A 110 0.86 8.82 10.00
N ALA A 111 -0.30 8.93 9.36
CA ALA A 111 -0.78 7.98 8.36
C ALA A 111 -1.46 8.70 7.20
N PHE A 112 -1.42 8.09 6.01
CA PHE A 112 -2.02 8.65 4.81
C PHE A 112 -2.42 7.55 3.82
N GLY A 113 -3.13 7.93 2.78
CA GLY A 113 -3.42 7.11 1.62
C GLY A 113 -3.88 7.96 0.46
N GLY A 114 -3.89 7.39 -0.73
CA GLY A 114 -4.41 8.02 -1.93
C GLY A 114 -5.86 7.63 -2.24
N PRO A 115 -6.50 8.31 -3.19
CA PRO A 115 -7.81 7.93 -3.69
C PRO A 115 -7.72 6.66 -4.55
N ASP A 116 -8.82 5.91 -4.61
CA ASP A 116 -8.98 4.83 -5.58
C ASP A 116 -9.12 5.44 -6.98
N CYS A 117 -8.33 4.98 -7.94
CA CYS A 117 -8.43 5.38 -9.33
C CYS A 117 -8.37 4.16 -10.25
N ALA A 118 -9.25 4.10 -11.26
CA ALA A 118 -9.17 3.09 -12.30
C ALA A 118 -8.05 3.44 -13.27
N HIS A 119 -7.15 2.49 -13.55
CA HIS A 119 -6.14 2.65 -14.58
C HIS A 119 -6.79 2.69 -15.98
N GLU A 120 -6.18 3.41 -16.92
CA GLU A 120 -6.69 3.56 -18.30
C GLU A 120 -6.83 2.22 -19.03
N SER A 121 -5.94 1.25 -18.74
CA SER A 121 -5.95 -0.11 -19.31
C SER A 121 -7.08 -1.00 -18.77
N PHE A 122 -7.83 -0.57 -17.76
CA PHE A 122 -8.94 -1.37 -17.23
C PHE A 122 -10.01 -1.60 -18.28
N THR A 123 -10.54 -2.82 -18.29
CA THR A 123 -11.72 -3.18 -19.11
C THR A 123 -12.93 -2.35 -18.69
N ASP A 124 -13.91 -2.21 -19.55
CA ASP A 124 -15.14 -1.46 -19.26
C ASP A 124 -15.85 -2.01 -18.02
N LYS A 125 -15.79 -3.34 -17.79
CA LYS A 125 -16.33 -3.97 -16.58
C LYS A 125 -15.57 -3.53 -15.32
N GLN A 126 -14.23 -3.49 -15.37
CA GLN A 126 -13.41 -3.01 -14.24
C GLN A 126 -13.61 -1.52 -13.99
N LYS A 127 -13.73 -0.71 -15.05
CA LYS A 127 -14.06 0.72 -14.95
C LYS A 127 -15.44 0.94 -14.33
N ALA A 128 -16.44 0.14 -14.71
CA ALA A 128 -17.79 0.21 -14.14
C ALA A 128 -17.80 -0.19 -12.65
N ILE A 129 -17.04 -1.23 -12.26
CA ILE A 129 -16.86 -1.62 -10.85
C ILE A 129 -16.16 -0.50 -10.07
N SER A 130 -15.08 0.06 -10.60
CA SER A 130 -14.37 1.19 -9.98
C SER A 130 -15.29 2.40 -9.82
N TYR A 131 -16.06 2.75 -10.84
CA TYR A 131 -17.04 3.82 -10.77
C TYR A 131 -18.10 3.57 -9.69
N ALA A 132 -18.64 2.34 -9.62
CA ALA A 132 -19.57 1.95 -8.57
C ALA A 132 -18.94 2.04 -7.17
N MET A 133 -17.68 1.64 -7.02
CA MET A 133 -16.96 1.68 -5.74
C MET A 133 -16.56 3.10 -5.32
N THR A 134 -16.36 4.03 -6.25
CA THR A 134 -15.96 5.42 -5.97
C THR A 134 -17.14 6.40 -6.04
N GLY A 135 -18.31 5.93 -6.47
CA GLY A 135 -19.53 6.73 -6.64
C GLY A 135 -20.08 7.30 -5.33
N PHE A 136 -20.64 8.50 -5.41
CA PHE A 136 -21.23 9.18 -4.26
C PHE A 136 -22.41 8.37 -3.64
N PHE A 137 -23.23 7.76 -4.49
CA PHE A 137 -24.40 7.01 -4.04
C PHE A 137 -24.08 5.66 -3.39
N THR A 138 -22.92 5.09 -3.70
CA THR A 138 -22.53 3.76 -3.22
C THR A 138 -21.65 3.82 -1.98
N THR A 139 -20.74 4.80 -1.92
CA THR A 139 -19.76 4.92 -0.84
C THR A 139 -19.71 6.30 -0.19
N GLY A 140 -20.70 7.17 -0.46
CA GLY A 140 -20.73 8.54 0.05
C GLY A 140 -19.60 9.42 -0.48
N GLY A 141 -18.91 9.01 -1.56
CA GLY A 141 -17.75 9.71 -2.13
C GLY A 141 -16.44 9.51 -1.33
N ILE A 142 -16.44 8.62 -0.33
CA ILE A 142 -15.30 8.34 0.56
C ILE A 142 -14.10 7.83 -0.24
N ARG A 143 -14.32 6.96 -1.23
CA ARG A 143 -13.25 6.35 -2.03
C ARG A 143 -12.74 7.22 -3.18
N GLY A 144 -13.58 8.09 -3.73
CA GLY A 144 -13.25 8.93 -4.89
C GLY A 144 -12.52 10.24 -4.56
N GLY A 145 -12.19 10.52 -3.32
CA GLY A 145 -11.46 11.73 -2.91
C GLY A 145 -12.18 13.07 -3.16
N LYS A 146 -13.44 13.05 -3.58
CA LYS A 146 -14.22 14.24 -4.00
C LYS A 146 -14.88 15.02 -2.86
N LYS A 147 -14.84 14.52 -1.63
CA LYS A 147 -15.36 15.22 -0.44
C LYS A 147 -14.26 15.39 0.60
N LYS A 148 -14.14 16.60 1.18
CA LYS A 148 -13.45 16.80 2.45
C LYS A 148 -14.25 16.03 3.52
N LEU A 149 -13.76 14.86 3.90
CA LEU A 149 -14.25 14.15 5.06
C LEU A 149 -13.51 14.69 6.27
N ASP A 150 -14.23 14.84 7.38
CA ASP A 150 -13.61 15.18 8.68
C ASP A 150 -12.58 14.12 9.11
N LYS A 151 -12.71 12.89 8.60
CA LYS A 151 -11.79 11.77 8.84
C LYS A 151 -11.57 10.96 7.58
N PHE A 152 -10.31 10.73 7.20
CA PHE A 152 -9.91 9.85 6.13
C PHE A 152 -9.39 8.53 6.73
N TYR A 153 -9.91 7.39 6.26
CA TYR A 153 -9.51 6.05 6.70
C TYR A 153 -8.62 5.42 5.60
N PRO A 154 -7.29 5.38 5.79
CA PRO A 154 -6.40 4.73 4.85
C PRO A 154 -6.76 3.26 4.65
N ARG A 155 -6.67 2.78 3.41
CA ARG A 155 -6.96 1.38 3.04
C ARG A 155 -5.66 0.66 2.74
N SER A 156 -5.60 -0.63 3.06
CA SER A 156 -4.37 -1.41 2.99
C SER A 156 -3.77 -1.60 1.59
N PHE A 157 -4.54 -1.35 0.52
CA PHE A 157 -4.00 -1.40 -0.85
C PHE A 157 -3.16 -0.16 -1.21
N ASN A 158 -3.30 0.95 -0.47
CA ASN A 158 -2.54 2.21 -0.64
C ASN A 158 -2.50 2.97 0.69
N MET A 159 -1.75 2.45 1.65
CA MET A 159 -1.60 3.03 2.99
C MET A 159 -0.14 3.35 3.27
N GLY A 160 0.12 4.62 3.63
CA GLY A 160 1.38 5.02 4.22
C GLY A 160 1.22 5.29 5.71
N ILE A 161 2.21 4.90 6.51
CA ILE A 161 2.21 5.13 7.96
C ILE A 161 3.64 5.26 8.49
N ARG A 162 3.87 6.15 9.43
CA ARG A 162 5.13 6.22 10.15
C ARG A 162 5.40 4.90 10.87
N ARG A 163 6.65 4.44 10.82
CA ARG A 163 7.07 3.18 11.46
C ARG A 163 6.78 3.15 12.95
N ASP A 164 7.16 4.19 13.68
CA ASP A 164 6.97 4.27 15.13
C ASP A 164 5.48 4.19 15.54
N VAL A 165 4.59 4.78 14.74
CA VAL A 165 3.13 4.68 14.93
C VAL A 165 2.64 3.25 14.67
N TYR A 166 3.12 2.63 13.58
CA TYR A 166 2.79 1.25 13.26
C TYR A 166 3.19 0.28 14.38
N GLU A 167 4.43 0.43 14.87
CA GLU A 167 4.98 -0.40 15.95
C GLU A 167 4.24 -0.16 17.28
N THR A 168 3.97 1.10 17.63
CA THR A 168 3.21 1.46 18.84
C THR A 168 1.81 0.86 18.85
N LEU A 169 1.15 0.81 17.69
CA LEU A 169 -0.18 0.24 17.55
C LEU A 169 -0.18 -1.29 17.38
N GLY A 170 0.99 -1.93 17.24
CA GLY A 170 1.13 -3.38 17.08
C GLY A 170 0.71 -3.91 15.71
N GLY A 171 0.65 -3.04 14.69
CA GLY A 171 0.32 -3.43 13.32
C GLY A 171 -1.12 -3.92 13.12
N PHE A 172 -1.35 -4.73 12.08
CA PHE A 172 -2.65 -5.30 11.76
C PHE A 172 -3.05 -6.40 12.74
N SER A 173 -4.30 -6.37 13.19
CA SER A 173 -4.87 -7.42 14.06
C SER A 173 -5.02 -8.75 13.30
N LYS A 174 -5.08 -9.85 14.06
CA LYS A 174 -5.28 -11.19 13.50
C LYS A 174 -6.76 -11.40 13.15
N MET A 175 -7.24 -10.68 12.15
CA MET A 175 -8.60 -10.77 11.62
C MET A 175 -8.57 -11.35 10.21
N ARG A 176 -9.63 -12.06 9.83
CA ARG A 176 -9.75 -12.60 8.47
C ARG A 176 -10.17 -11.52 7.45
N PHE A 177 -11.00 -10.56 7.89
CA PHE A 177 -11.52 -9.47 7.06
C PHE A 177 -11.63 -8.19 7.90
N GLY A 178 -11.41 -7.03 7.27
CA GLY A 178 -11.57 -5.72 7.89
C GLY A 178 -10.41 -5.30 8.79
N GLU A 179 -9.26 -5.96 8.69
CA GLU A 179 -8.04 -5.64 9.44
C GLU A 179 -7.52 -4.23 9.13
N ASP A 180 -7.77 -3.72 7.93
CA ASP A 180 -7.41 -2.36 7.52
C ASP A 180 -8.32 -1.30 8.18
N ILE A 181 -9.61 -1.61 8.28
CA ILE A 181 -10.58 -0.72 8.97
C ILE A 181 -10.29 -0.69 10.46
N ASP A 182 -10.08 -1.86 11.09
CA ASP A 182 -9.69 -1.96 12.51
C ASP A 182 -8.42 -1.14 12.78
N PHE A 183 -7.40 -1.31 11.95
CA PHE A 183 -6.14 -0.59 12.11
C PHE A 183 -6.33 0.92 11.97
N SER A 184 -7.07 1.38 10.96
CA SER A 184 -7.40 2.80 10.78
C SER A 184 -8.17 3.38 11.97
N ILE A 185 -9.12 2.63 12.54
CA ILE A 185 -9.84 3.05 13.76
C ILE A 185 -8.88 3.20 14.95
N ARG A 186 -7.91 2.26 15.11
CA ARG A 186 -6.90 2.34 16.18
C ARG A 186 -5.98 3.54 16.03
N ILE A 187 -5.58 3.90 14.80
CA ILE A 187 -4.81 5.11 14.50
C ILE A 187 -5.57 6.35 15.02
N PHE A 188 -6.87 6.49 14.69
CA PHE A 188 -7.69 7.61 15.15
C PHE A 188 -7.91 7.63 16.68
N LYS A 189 -8.19 6.46 17.27
CA LYS A 189 -8.39 6.37 18.72
C LYS A 189 -7.16 6.75 19.53
N ALA A 190 -5.97 6.51 18.96
CA ALA A 190 -4.69 6.89 19.56
C ALA A 190 -4.33 8.37 19.33
N GLY A 191 -5.15 9.13 18.59
CA GLY A 191 -4.95 10.56 18.37
C GLY A 191 -3.98 10.90 17.23
N TYR A 192 -3.56 9.93 16.43
CA TYR A 192 -2.68 10.15 15.28
C TYR A 192 -3.43 10.78 14.10
N SER A 193 -2.70 11.58 13.31
CA SER A 193 -3.24 12.24 12.13
C SER A 193 -3.35 11.27 10.94
N CYS A 194 -4.49 11.29 10.24
CA CYS A 194 -4.69 10.56 8.98
C CYS A 194 -5.08 11.53 7.87
N ARG A 195 -4.42 11.43 6.71
CA ARG A 195 -4.64 12.37 5.61
C ARG A 195 -4.85 11.68 4.29
N LEU A 196 -5.72 12.26 3.47
CA LEU A 196 -5.83 11.92 2.05
C LEU A 196 -4.76 12.69 1.27
N PHE A 197 -3.92 11.98 0.51
CA PHE A 197 -2.97 12.55 -0.42
C PHE A 197 -3.52 12.44 -1.84
N PRO A 198 -4.12 13.51 -2.37
CA PRO A 198 -4.90 13.43 -3.62
C PRO A 198 -4.08 13.06 -4.86
N LYS A 199 -2.76 13.20 -4.80
CA LYS A 199 -1.82 12.91 -5.90
C LYS A 199 -1.10 11.56 -5.74
N ALA A 200 -1.29 10.84 -4.64
CA ALA A 200 -0.70 9.53 -4.36
C ALA A 200 -1.67 8.40 -4.76
N TRP A 201 -1.93 8.25 -6.06
CA TRP A 201 -2.87 7.27 -6.64
C TRP A 201 -2.25 6.55 -7.84
#